data_ffc2d42e3ef48d849e0a4eec3ba6799b
#
_entry.id   ffc2d42e3ef48d849e0a4eec3ba6799b
#
_cell.length_a   1.000
_cell.length_b   1.000
_cell.length_c   1.000
_cell.angle_alpha   90.00
_cell.angle_beta   90.00
_cell.angle_gamma   90.00
#
_symmetry.space_group_name_H-M   'P 1'
#
loop_
_entity.id
_entity.type
_entity.pdbx_description
1 polymer ?
#
loop_
_entity_poly.entity_id
_entity_poly.type
_entity_poly.pdbx_seq_one_letter_code
_entity_poly.pdbx_strand_id
1 'polypeptide(L)'
;MTVKNSMANVQARREKILSAVDQSEPVAVEGLAQRFNVSITTLRRDLKALSDMGQVKWHHGLVERTNVVTASNHGSRSGIELIKDTIAAAVPAYIVKNSTLFVNSSSLCWRAINQLAIMPLTIITNNIKATECVRHPETSIILTGGEIRYPKESLVGTVAMQILETMQSDYTLIGCDGISVAGGVTTQNIYEAQINSTMISRTKQKVICVADYRKVGVTSNYHVADLTGVDILITDNFANEKVVRDLRRQGIDVIQVSNCLLYTSDAADEA
;
A
#
# COMPACT_ATOMS: atom_id res chain seq x y z
N MET A 1 -13.55 -25.07 -27.70
CA MET A 1 -12.09 -24.92 -27.45
C MET A 1 -11.88 -23.59 -26.73
N THR A 2 -11.70 -23.61 -25.42
CA THR A 2 -11.51 -22.41 -24.58
C THR A 2 -10.05 -22.02 -24.67
N VAL A 3 -9.76 -20.93 -25.39
CA VAL A 3 -8.42 -20.36 -25.46
C VAL A 3 -8.04 -19.88 -24.05
N LYS A 4 -7.11 -20.58 -23.41
CA LYS A 4 -6.47 -20.13 -22.17
C LYS A 4 -5.88 -18.73 -22.42
N ASN A 5 -6.42 -17.69 -21.74
CA ASN A 5 -5.83 -16.36 -21.74
C ASN A 5 -4.42 -16.47 -21.15
N SER A 6 -3.39 -16.55 -21.99
CA SER A 6 -2.01 -16.48 -21.53
C SER A 6 -1.74 -15.08 -20.95
N MET A 7 -0.86 -14.95 -19.96
CA MET A 7 -0.45 -13.66 -19.39
C MET A 7 -0.02 -12.67 -20.47
N ALA A 8 0.64 -13.15 -21.54
CA ALA A 8 1.02 -12.35 -22.72
C ALA A 8 -0.19 -11.74 -23.45
N ASN A 9 -1.30 -12.46 -23.57
CA ASN A 9 -2.51 -11.94 -24.22
C ASN A 9 -3.22 -10.87 -23.37
N VAL A 10 -3.15 -10.99 -22.05
CA VAL A 10 -3.69 -9.99 -21.11
C VAL A 10 -2.85 -8.71 -21.21
N GLN A 11 -1.53 -8.83 -21.19
CA GLN A 11 -0.62 -7.70 -21.30
C GLN A 11 -0.77 -6.96 -22.64
N ALA A 12 -0.77 -7.68 -23.75
CA ALA A 12 -0.99 -7.10 -25.07
C ALA A 12 -2.35 -6.40 -25.21
N ARG A 13 -3.39 -6.91 -24.54
CA ARG A 13 -4.70 -6.26 -24.52
C ARG A 13 -4.66 -4.96 -23.70
N ARG A 14 -4.01 -4.93 -22.57
CA ARG A 14 -3.85 -3.72 -21.73
C ARG A 14 -3.08 -2.62 -22.47
N GLU A 15 -2.05 -2.96 -23.18
CA GLU A 15 -1.29 -2.02 -24.02
C GLU A 15 -2.16 -1.41 -25.14
N LYS A 16 -3.02 -2.23 -25.77
CA LYS A 16 -3.99 -1.75 -26.77
C LYS A 16 -5.05 -0.85 -26.14
N ILE A 17 -5.53 -1.15 -24.93
CA ILE A 17 -6.46 -0.29 -24.19
C ILE A 17 -5.80 1.08 -23.92
N LEU A 18 -4.56 1.09 -23.43
CA LEU A 18 -3.81 2.32 -23.20
C LEU A 18 -3.62 3.16 -24.47
N SER A 19 -3.37 2.50 -25.60
CA SER A 19 -3.21 3.19 -26.90
C SER A 19 -4.56 3.75 -27.43
N ALA A 20 -5.68 3.20 -26.97
CA ALA A 20 -7.01 3.62 -27.42
C ALA A 20 -7.66 4.70 -26.56
N VAL A 21 -7.14 4.90 -25.34
CA VAL A 21 -7.54 5.98 -24.44
C VAL A 21 -6.66 7.18 -24.73
N ASP A 22 -7.23 8.15 -25.48
CA ASP A 22 -6.53 9.37 -25.86
C ASP A 22 -6.32 10.31 -24.66
N GLN A 23 -5.31 11.18 -24.76
CA GLN A 23 -4.93 12.14 -23.73
C GLN A 23 -5.87 13.34 -23.63
N SER A 24 -6.73 13.53 -24.64
CA SER A 24 -7.55 14.73 -24.79
C SER A 24 -9.03 14.58 -24.39
N GLU A 25 -9.59 13.35 -24.43
CA GLU A 25 -11.01 13.15 -24.09
C GLU A 25 -11.25 11.84 -23.34
N PRO A 26 -12.13 11.84 -22.31
CA PRO A 26 -12.53 10.62 -21.62
C PRO A 26 -13.32 9.68 -22.55
N VAL A 27 -13.00 8.38 -22.51
CA VAL A 27 -13.64 7.36 -23.34
C VAL A 27 -14.60 6.51 -22.52
N ALA A 28 -15.79 6.23 -23.04
CA ALA A 28 -16.78 5.40 -22.35
C ALA A 28 -16.32 3.91 -22.25
N VAL A 29 -16.51 3.31 -21.07
CA VAL A 29 -16.15 1.90 -20.81
C VAL A 29 -16.87 0.96 -21.76
N GLU A 30 -18.15 1.20 -22.03
CA GLU A 30 -18.94 0.39 -22.95
C GLU A 30 -18.38 0.42 -24.37
N GLY A 31 -17.95 1.60 -24.85
CA GLY A 31 -17.32 1.77 -26.17
C GLY A 31 -16.00 1.01 -26.29
N LEU A 32 -15.18 1.02 -25.23
CA LEU A 32 -13.94 0.23 -25.19
C LEU A 32 -14.22 -1.27 -25.17
N ALA A 33 -15.23 -1.74 -24.43
CA ALA A 33 -15.60 -3.15 -24.38
C ALA A 33 -16.01 -3.68 -25.77
N GLN A 34 -16.81 -2.91 -26.51
CA GLN A 34 -17.19 -3.21 -27.88
C GLN A 34 -15.98 -3.21 -28.83
N ARG A 35 -15.14 -2.16 -28.76
CA ARG A 35 -13.96 -2.01 -29.62
C ARG A 35 -12.95 -3.16 -29.47
N PHE A 36 -12.78 -3.69 -28.24
CA PHE A 36 -11.84 -4.79 -27.99
C PHE A 36 -12.51 -6.17 -27.96
N ASN A 37 -13.81 -6.25 -28.25
CA ASN A 37 -14.59 -7.50 -28.24
C ASN A 37 -14.39 -8.31 -26.96
N VAL A 38 -14.51 -7.63 -25.80
CA VAL A 38 -14.40 -8.25 -24.47
C VAL A 38 -15.65 -7.93 -23.65
N SER A 39 -15.95 -8.77 -22.66
CA SER A 39 -17.04 -8.46 -21.72
C SER A 39 -16.68 -7.21 -20.90
N ILE A 40 -17.69 -6.44 -20.49
CA ILE A 40 -17.52 -5.29 -19.61
C ILE A 40 -16.79 -5.69 -18.31
N THR A 41 -17.07 -6.89 -17.80
CA THR A 41 -16.38 -7.43 -16.60
C THR A 41 -14.89 -7.64 -16.83
N THR A 42 -14.51 -8.15 -18.00
CA THR A 42 -13.10 -8.33 -18.37
C THR A 42 -12.40 -6.98 -18.51
N LEU A 43 -13.05 -6.04 -19.21
CA LEU A 43 -12.51 -4.68 -19.38
C LEU A 43 -12.35 -3.96 -18.03
N ARG A 44 -13.35 -4.02 -17.15
CA ARG A 44 -13.28 -3.42 -15.81
C ARG A 44 -12.11 -3.96 -14.99
N ARG A 45 -11.79 -5.27 -15.11
CA ARG A 45 -10.63 -5.89 -14.46
C ARG A 45 -9.31 -5.34 -15.03
N ASP A 46 -9.22 -5.19 -16.35
CA ASP A 46 -8.04 -4.62 -17.00
C ASP A 46 -7.88 -3.12 -16.66
N LEU A 47 -8.96 -2.35 -16.68
CA LEU A 47 -8.96 -0.93 -16.30
C LEU A 47 -8.59 -0.73 -14.83
N LYS A 48 -9.07 -1.61 -13.94
CA LYS A 48 -8.66 -1.58 -12.53
C LYS A 48 -7.15 -1.78 -12.39
N ALA A 49 -6.58 -2.76 -13.07
CA ALA A 49 -5.14 -3.00 -13.05
C ALA A 49 -4.34 -1.84 -13.64
N LEU A 50 -4.81 -1.21 -14.73
CA LEU A 50 -4.18 -0.03 -15.33
C LEU A 50 -4.32 1.21 -14.41
N SER A 51 -5.43 1.34 -13.71
CA SER A 51 -5.66 2.40 -12.72
C SER A 51 -4.79 2.21 -11.47
N ASP A 52 -4.64 0.96 -10.99
CA ASP A 52 -3.76 0.62 -9.88
C ASP A 52 -2.27 0.90 -10.21
N MET A 53 -1.91 0.82 -11.51
CA MET A 53 -0.60 1.22 -12.06
C MET A 53 -0.50 2.74 -12.36
N GLY A 54 -1.55 3.52 -12.11
CA GLY A 54 -1.57 4.97 -12.36
C GLY A 54 -1.59 5.37 -13.84
N GLN A 55 -1.86 4.44 -14.76
CA GLN A 55 -1.80 4.69 -16.20
C GLN A 55 -3.10 5.25 -16.77
N VAL A 56 -4.23 5.01 -16.09
CA VAL A 56 -5.55 5.57 -16.43
C VAL A 56 -6.28 6.02 -15.16
N LYS A 57 -7.15 7.02 -15.30
CA LYS A 57 -8.18 7.34 -14.32
C LYS A 57 -9.50 6.78 -14.81
N TRP A 58 -10.24 6.12 -13.92
CA TRP A 58 -11.51 5.50 -14.26
C TRP A 58 -12.55 5.81 -13.17
N HIS A 59 -13.62 6.54 -13.55
CA HIS A 59 -14.72 6.89 -12.68
C HIS A 59 -15.98 7.18 -13.49
N HIS A 60 -17.14 6.87 -12.93
CA HIS A 60 -18.47 7.10 -13.54
C HIS A 60 -18.64 6.55 -14.97
N GLY A 61 -18.00 5.41 -15.29
CA GLY A 61 -18.11 4.78 -16.61
C GLY A 61 -17.24 5.41 -17.70
N LEU A 62 -16.40 6.37 -17.38
CA LEU A 62 -15.44 7.02 -18.26
C LEU A 62 -14.01 6.69 -17.89
N VAL A 63 -13.15 6.53 -18.89
CA VAL A 63 -11.71 6.26 -18.75
C VAL A 63 -10.95 7.37 -19.45
N GLU A 64 -9.98 7.92 -18.77
CA GLU A 64 -9.03 8.88 -19.32
C GLU A 64 -7.60 8.43 -19.05
N ARG A 65 -6.68 8.78 -19.94
CA ARG A 65 -5.27 8.45 -19.78
C ARG A 65 -4.64 9.37 -18.73
N THR A 66 -3.90 8.79 -17.80
CA THR A 66 -3.08 9.59 -16.91
C THR A 66 -1.80 9.96 -17.66
N ASN A 67 -1.55 11.25 -17.86
CA ASN A 67 -0.29 11.72 -18.42
C ASN A 67 0.84 11.34 -17.46
N VAL A 68 1.61 10.32 -17.80
CA VAL A 68 2.89 10.04 -17.13
C VAL A 68 3.87 11.11 -17.64
N VAL A 69 3.89 12.25 -16.96
CA VAL A 69 4.97 13.21 -17.14
C VAL A 69 6.13 12.70 -16.30
N THR A 70 7.20 12.31 -16.98
CA THR A 70 8.54 12.16 -16.41
C THR A 70 8.84 13.31 -15.44
N ALA A 71 9.36 12.96 -14.29
CA ALA A 71 9.73 13.79 -13.15
C ALA A 71 10.00 15.27 -13.48
N SER A 72 9.01 16.11 -13.40
CA SER A 72 9.04 17.54 -13.10
C SER A 72 7.69 18.18 -13.49
N ASN A 73 6.67 18.02 -12.66
CA ASN A 73 5.58 18.99 -12.52
C ASN A 73 4.71 18.57 -11.33
N HIS A 74 4.39 19.50 -10.46
CA HIS A 74 3.43 19.40 -9.39
C HIS A 74 1.99 19.20 -9.96
N GLY A 75 1.74 18.04 -10.57
CA GLY A 75 0.41 17.57 -10.94
C GLY A 75 -0.30 17.08 -9.68
N SER A 76 -1.52 17.51 -9.47
CA SER A 76 -2.43 17.15 -8.40
C SER A 76 -2.29 15.65 -8.02
N ARG A 77 -1.59 15.36 -6.90
CA ARG A 77 -1.56 14.02 -6.31
C ARG A 77 -2.98 13.65 -5.92
N SER A 78 -3.43 12.43 -6.20
CA SER A 78 -4.76 12.01 -5.76
C SER A 78 -4.87 12.17 -4.24
N GLY A 79 -6.05 12.54 -3.72
CA GLY A 79 -6.22 12.77 -2.27
C GLY A 79 -5.73 11.59 -1.42
N ILE A 80 -5.84 10.35 -1.94
CA ILE A 80 -5.36 9.15 -1.22
C ILE A 80 -3.83 9.06 -1.15
N GLU A 81 -3.11 9.56 -2.14
CA GLU A 81 -1.64 9.58 -2.12
C GLU A 81 -1.14 10.61 -1.09
N LEU A 82 -1.81 11.75 -0.97
CA LEU A 82 -1.54 12.73 0.08
C LEU A 82 -1.80 12.17 1.48
N ILE A 83 -2.90 11.44 1.67
CA ILE A 83 -3.22 10.76 2.93
C ILE A 83 -2.10 9.78 3.30
N LYS A 84 -1.65 8.95 2.35
CA LYS A 84 -0.56 8.00 2.59
C LYS A 84 0.76 8.70 2.95
N ASP A 85 1.07 9.80 2.28
CA ASP A 85 2.28 10.58 2.58
C ASP A 85 2.20 11.19 4.00
N THR A 86 1.02 11.66 4.42
CA THR A 86 0.80 12.20 5.78
C THR A 86 0.94 11.11 6.85
N ILE A 87 0.36 9.91 6.61
CA ILE A 87 0.52 8.77 7.53
C ILE A 87 1.99 8.36 7.62
N ALA A 88 2.67 8.25 6.48
CA ALA A 88 4.08 7.88 6.42
C ALA A 88 4.99 8.87 7.17
N ALA A 89 4.69 10.17 7.08
CA ALA A 89 5.44 11.24 7.75
C ALA A 89 5.37 11.18 9.28
N ALA A 90 4.35 10.54 9.84
CA ALA A 90 4.22 10.38 11.29
C ALA A 90 5.06 9.22 11.86
N VAL A 91 5.49 8.26 11.03
CA VAL A 91 6.20 7.05 11.48
C VAL A 91 7.51 7.33 12.22
N PRO A 92 8.37 8.30 11.80
CA PRO A 92 9.65 8.54 12.47
C PRO A 92 9.54 8.88 13.96
N ALA A 93 8.43 9.45 14.41
CA ALA A 93 8.21 9.79 15.82
C ALA A 93 8.17 8.56 16.76
N TYR A 94 7.98 7.36 16.21
CA TYR A 94 7.81 6.10 16.97
C TYR A 94 8.98 5.13 16.80
N ILE A 95 10.01 5.51 16.05
CA ILE A 95 11.20 4.70 15.79
C ILE A 95 12.42 5.35 16.43
N VAL A 96 13.23 4.57 17.13
CA VAL A 96 14.49 5.04 17.73
C VAL A 96 15.64 4.81 16.74
N LYS A 97 16.57 5.78 16.65
CA LYS A 97 17.78 5.66 15.83
C LYS A 97 18.63 4.44 16.23
N ASN A 98 19.35 3.88 15.30
CA ASN A 98 20.22 2.69 15.45
C ASN A 98 19.47 1.40 15.79
N SER A 99 18.14 1.38 15.66
CA SER A 99 17.36 0.17 15.86
C SER A 99 17.25 -0.68 14.59
N THR A 100 16.88 -1.94 14.79
CA THR A 100 16.51 -2.87 13.72
C THR A 100 15.02 -2.82 13.47
N LEU A 101 14.62 -2.64 12.23
CA LEU A 101 13.24 -2.46 11.81
C LEU A 101 12.85 -3.51 10.76
N PHE A 102 11.84 -4.33 11.04
CA PHE A 102 11.14 -5.07 10.00
C PHE A 102 10.15 -4.16 9.27
N VAL A 103 10.13 -4.26 7.94
CA VAL A 103 9.21 -3.47 7.09
C VAL A 103 8.59 -4.37 6.04
N ASN A 104 7.25 -4.44 5.98
CA ASN A 104 6.57 -5.26 4.99
C ASN A 104 6.43 -4.57 3.63
N SER A 105 5.90 -5.32 2.64
CA SER A 105 5.74 -4.89 1.25
C SER A 105 4.60 -3.90 0.98
N SER A 106 4.03 -3.28 2.01
CA SER A 106 2.96 -2.28 1.85
C SER A 106 3.45 -0.99 1.18
N SER A 107 2.57 -0.38 0.37
CA SER A 107 2.85 0.92 -0.25
C SER A 107 3.01 2.06 0.76
N LEU A 108 2.39 1.99 1.92
CA LEU A 108 2.59 2.93 3.02
C LEU A 108 3.97 2.73 3.67
N CYS A 109 4.41 1.49 3.82
CA CYS A 109 5.68 1.17 4.45
C CYS A 109 6.89 1.67 3.65
N TRP A 110 6.92 1.49 2.32
CA TRP A 110 8.04 2.03 1.54
C TRP A 110 8.07 3.57 1.54
N ARG A 111 6.90 4.24 1.60
CA ARG A 111 6.83 5.70 1.79
C ARG A 111 7.40 6.11 3.14
N ALA A 112 7.12 5.34 4.19
CA ALA A 112 7.68 5.60 5.51
C ALA A 112 9.19 5.40 5.55
N ILE A 113 9.78 4.46 4.78
CA ILE A 113 11.24 4.32 4.66
C ILE A 113 11.88 5.64 4.19
N ASN A 114 11.27 6.34 3.23
CA ASN A 114 11.77 7.64 2.78
C ASN A 114 11.74 8.70 3.90
N GLN A 115 10.74 8.66 4.80
CA GLN A 115 10.66 9.56 5.95
C GLN A 115 11.68 9.21 7.05
N LEU A 116 12.10 7.94 7.13
CA LEU A 116 13.12 7.45 8.06
C LEU A 116 14.55 7.79 7.62
N ALA A 117 14.76 8.42 6.47
CA ALA A 117 16.07 8.85 5.97
C ALA A 117 16.81 9.86 6.89
N ILE A 118 16.12 10.39 7.88
CA ILE A 118 16.67 11.32 8.87
C ILE A 118 17.51 10.65 9.97
N MET A 119 17.48 9.30 10.06
CA MET A 119 18.17 8.56 11.12
C MET A 119 18.77 7.25 10.61
N PRO A 120 19.92 6.81 11.18
CA PRO A 120 20.52 5.51 10.85
C PRO A 120 19.70 4.36 11.42
N LEU A 121 19.47 3.32 10.59
CA LEU A 121 18.67 2.13 10.92
C LEU A 121 19.25 0.89 10.24
N THR A 122 18.92 -0.30 10.77
CA THR A 122 19.02 -1.57 10.04
C THR A 122 17.60 -1.96 9.61
N ILE A 123 17.29 -1.88 8.32
CA ILE A 123 15.98 -2.21 7.78
C ILE A 123 16.02 -3.58 7.14
N ILE A 124 15.19 -4.51 7.62
CA ILE A 124 15.00 -5.84 7.06
C ILE A 124 13.62 -5.87 6.41
N THR A 125 13.55 -6.15 5.11
CA THR A 125 12.29 -6.00 4.38
C THR A 125 12.13 -7.02 3.26
N ASN A 126 10.89 -7.40 3.01
CA ASN A 126 10.49 -8.16 1.84
C ASN A 126 9.99 -7.27 0.68
N ASN A 127 10.20 -5.96 0.76
CA ASN A 127 9.77 -4.96 -0.23
C ASN A 127 10.94 -4.57 -1.14
N ILE A 128 10.88 -4.93 -2.42
CA ILE A 128 11.95 -4.61 -3.38
C ILE A 128 12.08 -3.08 -3.55
N LYS A 129 10.99 -2.33 -3.45
CA LYS A 129 11.02 -0.86 -3.59
C LYS A 129 11.85 -0.15 -2.51
N ALA A 130 12.19 -0.84 -1.43
CA ALA A 130 13.09 -0.29 -0.43
C ALA A 130 14.50 0.02 -0.99
N THR A 131 14.91 -0.63 -2.08
CA THR A 131 16.20 -0.35 -2.75
C THR A 131 16.24 1.02 -3.42
N GLU A 132 15.08 1.56 -3.78
CA GLU A 132 14.92 2.86 -4.45
C GLU A 132 14.68 4.01 -3.47
N CYS A 133 14.45 3.69 -2.17
CA CYS A 133 14.14 4.67 -1.15
C CYS A 133 15.35 5.53 -0.79
N VAL A 134 15.09 6.81 -0.51
CA VAL A 134 16.07 7.69 0.14
C VAL A 134 16.35 7.16 1.54
N ARG A 135 17.61 7.14 1.95
CA ARG A 135 18.03 6.61 3.25
C ARG A 135 19.20 7.40 3.84
N HIS A 136 19.34 7.31 5.15
CA HIS A 136 20.53 7.81 5.83
C HIS A 136 21.78 7.06 5.33
N PRO A 137 22.95 7.69 5.19
CA PRO A 137 24.18 7.03 4.71
C PRO A 137 24.58 5.79 5.50
N GLU A 138 24.32 5.77 6.81
CA GLU A 138 24.62 4.66 7.70
C GLU A 138 23.49 3.64 7.80
N THR A 139 22.38 3.81 7.07
CA THR A 139 21.28 2.83 7.05
C THR A 139 21.66 1.62 6.21
N SER A 140 21.56 0.43 6.80
CA SER A 140 21.65 -0.84 6.09
C SER A 140 20.27 -1.34 5.71
N ILE A 141 20.09 -1.77 4.45
CA ILE A 141 18.87 -2.41 3.97
C ILE A 141 19.19 -3.87 3.64
N ILE A 142 18.49 -4.79 4.29
CA ILE A 142 18.59 -6.24 4.09
C ILE A 142 17.29 -6.70 3.44
N LEU A 143 17.36 -7.21 2.22
CA LEU A 143 16.22 -7.86 1.57
C LEU A 143 16.14 -9.33 2.02
N THR A 144 14.93 -9.80 2.33
CA THR A 144 14.71 -11.20 2.76
C THR A 144 15.05 -12.23 1.68
N GLY A 145 15.18 -11.80 0.41
CA GLY A 145 15.25 -12.76 -0.70
C GLY A 145 13.94 -13.52 -0.90
N GLY A 146 13.95 -14.51 -1.79
CA GLY A 146 12.79 -15.33 -2.10
C GLY A 146 12.18 -15.04 -3.46
N GLU A 147 10.95 -15.53 -3.67
CA GLU A 147 10.19 -15.38 -4.90
C GLU A 147 9.56 -13.98 -5.01
N ILE A 148 9.68 -13.32 -6.15
CA ILE A 148 9.03 -12.03 -6.40
C ILE A 148 7.57 -12.27 -6.81
N ARG A 149 6.64 -11.69 -6.07
CA ARG A 149 5.22 -11.72 -6.37
C ARG A 149 4.70 -10.38 -6.89
N TYR A 150 4.10 -10.41 -8.05
CA TYR A 150 3.42 -9.28 -8.67
C TYR A 150 1.93 -9.23 -8.30
N PRO A 151 1.26 -8.06 -8.30
CA PRO A 151 1.79 -6.74 -8.67
C PRO A 151 2.51 -5.97 -7.55
N LYS A 152 2.53 -6.46 -6.31
CA LYS A 152 3.11 -5.74 -5.17
C LYS A 152 4.65 -5.76 -5.13
N GLU A 153 5.30 -6.57 -5.99
CA GLU A 153 6.76 -6.73 -6.01
C GLU A 153 7.33 -7.12 -4.64
N SER A 154 6.62 -8.03 -3.95
CA SER A 154 7.00 -8.53 -2.65
C SER A 154 7.80 -9.83 -2.75
N LEU A 155 8.83 -9.95 -1.91
CA LEU A 155 9.60 -11.18 -1.74
C LEU A 155 8.85 -12.10 -0.77
N VAL A 156 8.58 -13.33 -1.19
CA VAL A 156 7.82 -14.32 -0.42
C VAL A 156 8.41 -15.72 -0.56
N GLY A 157 7.79 -16.70 0.11
CA GLY A 157 8.16 -18.10 0.04
C GLY A 157 9.17 -18.52 1.09
N THR A 158 9.62 -19.76 0.99
CA THR A 158 10.44 -20.43 2.02
C THR A 158 11.73 -19.69 2.35
N VAL A 159 12.42 -19.15 1.35
CA VAL A 159 13.69 -18.41 1.56
C VAL A 159 13.43 -17.15 2.39
N ALA A 160 12.40 -16.37 2.06
CA ALA A 160 12.06 -15.16 2.82
C ALA A 160 11.66 -15.50 4.26
N MET A 161 10.90 -16.58 4.46
CA MET A 161 10.50 -17.05 5.78
C MET A 161 11.70 -17.49 6.62
N GLN A 162 12.59 -18.32 6.06
CA GLN A 162 13.79 -18.79 6.75
C GLN A 162 14.66 -17.63 7.25
N ILE A 163 14.87 -16.61 6.43
CA ILE A 163 15.62 -15.43 6.83
C ILE A 163 14.94 -14.70 7.99
N LEU A 164 13.63 -14.45 7.90
CA LEU A 164 12.89 -13.78 8.97
C LEU A 164 12.90 -14.58 10.28
N GLU A 165 12.81 -15.89 10.22
CA GLU A 165 12.87 -16.78 11.39
C GLU A 165 14.21 -16.75 12.13
N THR A 166 15.31 -16.41 11.45
CA THR A 166 16.65 -16.29 12.06
C THR A 166 16.91 -14.91 12.66
N MET A 167 16.05 -13.92 12.37
CA MET A 167 16.26 -12.53 12.77
C MET A 167 15.26 -12.09 13.83
N GLN A 168 15.54 -10.99 14.48
CA GLN A 168 14.64 -10.26 15.37
C GLN A 168 14.79 -8.77 15.08
N SER A 169 13.69 -8.02 15.26
CA SER A 169 13.70 -6.57 15.16
C SER A 169 13.36 -5.92 16.49
N ASP A 170 13.76 -4.66 16.64
CA ASP A 170 13.30 -3.82 17.74
C ASP A 170 11.87 -3.35 17.44
N TYR A 171 11.61 -2.94 16.19
CA TYR A 171 10.31 -2.49 15.74
C TYR A 171 9.88 -3.23 14.48
N THR A 172 8.57 -3.34 14.29
CA THR A 172 7.99 -3.78 13.02
C THR A 172 7.02 -2.74 12.49
N LEU A 173 7.20 -2.37 11.23
CA LEU A 173 6.31 -1.49 10.49
C LEU A 173 5.56 -2.31 9.44
N ILE A 174 4.25 -2.44 9.60
CA ILE A 174 3.41 -3.17 8.68
C ILE A 174 2.25 -2.32 8.14
N GLY A 175 1.96 -2.46 6.86
CA GLY A 175 0.64 -2.12 6.32
C GLY A 175 -0.21 -3.38 6.18
N CYS A 176 -1.51 -3.20 6.14
CA CYS A 176 -2.50 -4.28 6.05
C CYS A 176 -3.51 -4.03 4.92
N ASP A 177 -4.36 -5.00 4.63
CA ASP A 177 -5.54 -4.82 3.78
C ASP A 177 -6.82 -4.66 4.60
N GLY A 178 -6.75 -4.91 5.92
CA GLY A 178 -7.80 -4.63 6.88
C GLY A 178 -7.31 -4.74 8.32
N ILE A 179 -7.83 -3.87 9.19
CA ILE A 179 -7.67 -3.95 10.64
C ILE A 179 -9.03 -3.69 11.31
N SER A 180 -9.50 -4.63 12.12
CA SER A 180 -10.82 -4.55 12.77
C SER A 180 -10.85 -5.30 14.09
N VAL A 181 -11.83 -4.96 14.97
CA VAL A 181 -12.00 -5.66 16.24
C VAL A 181 -12.32 -7.15 16.04
N ALA A 182 -13.09 -7.47 15.02
CA ALA A 182 -13.52 -8.85 14.77
C ALA A 182 -12.45 -9.71 14.09
N GLY A 183 -11.61 -9.12 13.23
CA GLY A 183 -10.66 -9.87 12.39
C GLY A 183 -9.19 -9.67 12.73
N GLY A 184 -8.86 -8.77 13.68
CA GLY A 184 -7.47 -8.39 13.90
C GLY A 184 -6.87 -7.68 12.69
N VAL A 185 -5.60 -7.92 12.43
CA VAL A 185 -4.88 -7.50 11.22
C VAL A 185 -5.04 -8.56 10.15
N THR A 186 -5.44 -8.15 8.94
CA THR A 186 -5.73 -9.06 7.84
C THR A 186 -5.16 -8.58 6.51
N THR A 187 -4.92 -9.51 5.58
CA THR A 187 -4.46 -9.25 4.21
C THR A 187 -5.21 -10.08 3.18
N GLN A 188 -5.10 -9.74 1.90
CA GLN A 188 -5.72 -10.47 0.79
C GLN A 188 -4.85 -11.63 0.26
N ASN A 189 -3.62 -11.78 0.75
CA ASN A 189 -2.64 -12.74 0.23
C ASN A 189 -2.07 -13.60 1.35
N ILE A 190 -2.20 -14.93 1.21
CA ILE A 190 -1.75 -15.90 2.21
C ILE A 190 -0.22 -15.85 2.45
N TYR A 191 0.57 -15.62 1.41
CA TYR A 191 2.02 -15.52 1.55
C TYR A 191 2.45 -14.26 2.31
N GLU A 192 1.73 -13.15 2.08
CA GLU A 192 1.92 -11.92 2.87
C GLU A 192 1.48 -12.11 4.32
N ALA A 193 0.42 -12.89 4.56
CA ALA A 193 -0.02 -13.19 5.91
C ALA A 193 1.08 -13.91 6.71
N GLN A 194 1.73 -14.92 6.12
CA GLN A 194 2.83 -15.63 6.75
C GLN A 194 4.02 -14.73 7.06
N ILE A 195 4.47 -13.93 6.08
CA ILE A 195 5.59 -12.98 6.25
C ILE A 195 5.27 -11.97 7.37
N ASN A 196 4.10 -11.35 7.31
CA ASN A 196 3.70 -10.33 8.28
C ASN A 196 3.55 -10.89 9.69
N SER A 197 2.95 -12.08 9.82
CA SER A 197 2.82 -12.77 11.12
C SER A 197 4.20 -13.10 11.72
N THR A 198 5.14 -13.56 10.89
CA THR A 198 6.51 -13.83 11.34
C THR A 198 7.22 -12.54 11.77
N MET A 199 7.12 -11.45 11.02
CA MET A 199 7.68 -10.15 11.41
C MET A 199 7.13 -9.70 12.76
N ILE A 200 5.81 -9.78 12.97
CA ILE A 200 5.15 -9.42 14.24
C ILE A 200 5.67 -10.28 15.40
N SER A 201 5.67 -11.60 15.25
CA SER A 201 6.07 -12.55 16.30
C SER A 201 7.56 -12.44 16.70
N ARG A 202 8.40 -11.86 15.83
CA ARG A 202 9.85 -11.68 16.02
C ARG A 202 10.22 -10.26 16.45
N THR A 203 9.24 -9.43 16.81
CA THR A 203 9.43 -8.04 17.27
C THR A 203 9.63 -8.00 18.78
N LYS A 204 10.64 -7.24 19.25
CA LYS A 204 11.00 -7.13 20.67
C LYS A 204 10.28 -6.00 21.39
N GLN A 205 10.06 -4.86 20.73
CA GLN A 205 9.56 -3.65 21.38
C GLN A 205 8.14 -3.33 20.93
N LYS A 206 7.98 -2.79 19.69
CA LYS A 206 6.66 -2.33 19.21
C LYS A 206 6.37 -2.73 17.78
N VAL A 207 5.14 -3.11 17.54
CA VAL A 207 4.54 -3.32 16.21
C VAL A 207 3.70 -2.10 15.87
N ILE A 208 4.06 -1.44 14.76
CA ILE A 208 3.40 -0.26 14.23
C ILE A 208 2.65 -0.66 12.95
N CYS A 209 1.34 -0.60 12.99
CA CYS A 209 0.49 -0.79 11.82
C CYS A 209 0.19 0.56 11.19
N VAL A 210 0.31 0.66 9.86
CA VAL A 210 -0.06 1.86 9.09
C VAL A 210 -1.18 1.51 8.11
N ALA A 211 -2.29 2.25 8.18
CA ALA A 211 -3.46 1.99 7.35
C ALA A 211 -4.21 3.28 7.06
N ASP A 212 -4.61 3.50 5.80
CA ASP A 212 -5.55 4.57 5.48
C ASP A 212 -6.98 4.20 5.92
N TYR A 213 -7.87 5.21 6.05
CA TYR A 213 -9.25 5.05 6.56
C TYR A 213 -10.05 3.92 5.90
N ARG A 214 -9.77 3.60 4.63
CA ARG A 214 -10.51 2.57 3.87
C ARG A 214 -10.25 1.16 4.38
N LYS A 215 -9.18 0.97 5.17
CA LYS A 215 -8.75 -0.31 5.71
C LYS A 215 -9.08 -0.46 7.20
N VAL A 216 -9.42 0.64 7.86
CA VAL A 216 -9.82 0.65 9.27
C VAL A 216 -11.28 0.23 9.42
N GLY A 217 -11.52 -0.82 10.19
CA GLY A 217 -12.84 -1.47 10.34
C GLY A 217 -13.15 -2.54 9.30
N VAL A 218 -12.19 -2.85 8.42
CA VAL A 218 -12.32 -3.87 7.37
C VAL A 218 -11.65 -5.16 7.79
N THR A 219 -12.25 -6.30 7.44
CA THR A 219 -11.64 -7.63 7.56
C THR A 219 -11.41 -8.21 6.17
N SER A 220 -10.18 -8.65 5.90
CA SER A 220 -9.78 -9.27 4.65
C SER A 220 -9.68 -10.80 4.80
N ASN A 221 -9.24 -11.51 3.75
CA ASN A 221 -9.38 -12.97 3.63
C ASN A 221 -8.46 -13.78 4.54
N TYR A 222 -7.25 -13.28 4.85
CA TYR A 222 -6.24 -14.01 5.60
C TYR A 222 -5.85 -13.26 6.85
N HIS A 223 -5.95 -13.94 7.99
CA HIS A 223 -5.53 -13.42 9.29
C HIS A 223 -4.00 -13.33 9.36
N VAL A 224 -3.51 -12.24 9.92
CA VAL A 224 -2.09 -11.95 10.14
C VAL A 224 -1.75 -12.03 11.64
N ALA A 225 -2.50 -11.30 12.45
CA ALA A 225 -2.32 -11.24 13.89
C ALA A 225 -3.59 -10.73 14.60
N ASP A 226 -3.76 -11.14 15.85
CA ASP A 226 -4.73 -10.53 16.74
C ASP A 226 -4.35 -9.09 17.08
N LEU A 227 -5.30 -8.29 17.54
CA LEU A 227 -5.04 -6.89 17.91
C LEU A 227 -4.00 -6.74 19.02
N THR A 228 -3.87 -7.72 19.90
CA THR A 228 -2.84 -7.78 20.95
C THR A 228 -1.41 -7.84 20.41
N GLY A 229 -1.24 -8.21 19.14
CA GLY A 229 0.05 -8.18 18.44
C GLY A 229 0.38 -6.83 17.80
N VAL A 230 -0.42 -5.78 18.02
CA VAL A 230 -0.21 -4.43 17.46
C VAL A 230 -0.24 -3.41 18.58
N ASP A 231 0.83 -2.64 18.74
CA ASP A 231 0.93 -1.61 19.76
C ASP A 231 0.37 -0.26 19.28
N ILE A 232 0.69 0.11 18.03
CA ILE A 232 0.34 1.42 17.47
C ILE A 232 -0.34 1.22 16.11
N LEU A 233 -1.44 1.92 15.89
CA LEU A 233 -2.04 2.13 14.59
C LEU A 233 -1.92 3.60 14.20
N ILE A 234 -1.24 3.88 13.08
CA ILE A 234 -1.21 5.22 12.50
C ILE A 234 -2.18 5.25 11.31
N THR A 235 -3.19 6.10 11.38
CA THR A 235 -4.22 6.26 10.34
C THR A 235 -4.54 7.74 10.12
N ASP A 236 -5.37 8.04 9.16
CA ASP A 236 -5.86 9.41 8.92
C ASP A 236 -7.16 9.71 9.66
N ASN A 237 -7.55 10.98 9.68
CA ASN A 237 -8.74 11.46 10.38
C ASN A 237 -10.08 11.14 9.69
N PHE A 238 -10.06 10.52 8.49
CA PHE A 238 -11.28 10.03 7.83
C PHE A 238 -11.68 8.63 8.31
N ALA A 239 -10.84 7.95 9.11
CA ALA A 239 -11.19 6.67 9.71
C ALA A 239 -12.44 6.81 10.61
N ASN A 240 -13.33 5.81 10.53
CA ASN A 240 -14.59 5.83 11.28
C ASN A 240 -14.33 5.93 12.79
N GLU A 241 -14.82 7.00 13.42
CA GLU A 241 -14.57 7.31 14.85
C GLU A 241 -15.02 6.20 15.80
N LYS A 242 -16.12 5.49 15.48
CA LYS A 242 -16.59 4.37 16.31
C LYS A 242 -15.57 3.25 16.27
N VAL A 243 -15.09 2.90 15.07
CA VAL A 243 -14.07 1.83 14.91
C VAL A 243 -12.78 2.22 15.63
N VAL A 244 -12.34 3.47 15.49
CA VAL A 244 -11.15 3.99 16.18
C VAL A 244 -11.29 3.86 17.69
N ARG A 245 -12.43 4.27 18.27
CA ARG A 245 -12.70 4.11 19.71
C ARG A 245 -12.70 2.64 20.14
N ASP A 246 -13.27 1.76 19.32
CA ASP A 246 -13.34 0.34 19.64
C ASP A 246 -11.94 -0.31 19.57
N LEU A 247 -11.07 0.08 18.61
CA LEU A 247 -9.67 -0.35 18.56
C LEU A 247 -8.87 0.14 19.78
N ARG A 248 -9.06 1.39 20.21
CA ARG A 248 -8.42 1.92 21.42
C ARG A 248 -8.84 1.13 22.67
N ARG A 249 -10.10 0.70 22.76
CA ARG A 249 -10.58 -0.15 23.86
C ARG A 249 -9.91 -1.54 23.88
N GLN A 250 -9.41 -2.00 22.75
CA GLN A 250 -8.63 -3.24 22.65
C GLN A 250 -7.14 -3.04 23.01
N GLY A 251 -6.73 -1.84 23.43
CA GLY A 251 -5.38 -1.54 23.89
C GLY A 251 -4.43 -1.01 22.79
N ILE A 252 -4.91 -0.76 21.58
CA ILE A 252 -4.09 -0.17 20.52
C ILE A 252 -3.98 1.35 20.73
N ASP A 253 -2.78 1.89 20.67
CA ASP A 253 -2.55 3.34 20.59
C ASP A 253 -2.85 3.81 19.16
N VAL A 254 -4.04 4.40 18.94
CA VAL A 254 -4.48 4.86 17.61
C VAL A 254 -4.16 6.33 17.42
N ILE A 255 -3.20 6.59 16.53
CA ILE A 255 -2.75 7.93 16.13
C ILE A 255 -3.48 8.32 14.85
N GLN A 256 -4.28 9.38 14.91
CA GLN A 256 -4.95 9.94 13.74
C GLN A 256 -4.20 11.18 13.27
N VAL A 257 -3.70 11.14 12.02
CA VAL A 257 -3.05 12.29 11.38
C VAL A 257 -4.05 13.05 10.53
N SER A 258 -3.96 14.39 10.56
CA SER A 258 -4.80 15.27 9.75
C SER A 258 -3.99 15.83 8.59
N ASN A 259 -4.60 15.86 7.41
CA ASN A 259 -4.03 16.50 6.23
C ASN A 259 -4.61 17.92 6.12
N CYS A 260 -3.89 18.91 6.66
CA CYS A 260 -4.29 20.32 6.59
C CYS A 260 -4.40 20.86 5.16
N LEU A 261 -3.81 20.17 4.17
CA LEU A 261 -3.79 20.64 2.78
C LEU A 261 -5.08 20.36 1.99
N LEU A 262 -5.97 19.49 2.48
CA LEU A 262 -7.24 19.21 1.82
C LEU A 262 -8.33 20.25 2.11
N TYR A 263 -8.16 21.09 3.13
CA TYR A 263 -9.16 22.11 3.53
C TYR A 263 -8.96 23.48 2.87
N THR A 264 -7.88 23.70 2.11
CA THR A 264 -7.60 25.01 1.51
C THR A 264 -8.12 25.18 0.09
N SER A 265 -8.66 24.14 -0.57
CA SER A 265 -9.17 24.24 -1.93
C SER A 265 -10.66 24.60 -2.02
N ASP A 266 -11.46 24.35 -0.99
CA ASP A 266 -12.90 24.63 -1.03
C ASP A 266 -13.29 26.04 -0.51
N ALA A 267 -12.33 26.79 0.05
CA ALA A 267 -12.58 28.15 0.55
C ALA A 267 -12.22 29.28 -0.45
N ALA A 268 -11.71 28.95 -1.63
CA ALA A 268 -11.31 29.95 -2.64
C ALA A 268 -12.36 30.17 -3.74
N ASP A 269 -13.43 29.38 -3.79
CA ASP A 269 -14.47 29.52 -4.82
C ASP A 269 -15.77 30.22 -4.33
N GLU A 270 -15.76 30.79 -3.11
CA GLU A 270 -16.87 31.61 -2.58
C GLU A 270 -16.41 33.04 -2.23
N ALA A 271 -15.67 33.73 -3.11
CA ALA A 271 -15.42 35.15 -2.95
C ALA A 271 -15.53 35.89 -4.30
#